data_85f2e82e0344d96bf4e4130456f8f417
#
_entry.id   85f2e82e0344d96bf4e4130456f8f417
#
_cell.length_a   1.000
_cell.length_b   1.000
_cell.length_c   1.000
_cell.angle_alpha   90.00
_cell.angle_beta   90.00
_cell.angle_gamma   90.00
#
_symmetry.space_group_name_H-M   'P 1'
#
loop_
_entity.id
_entity.type
_entity.pdbx_description
1 polymer ?
#
loop_
_entity_poly.entity_id
_entity_poly.type
_entity_poly.pdbx_seq_one_letter_code
_entity_poly.pdbx_strand_id
1 'polypeptide(L)'
;IGNSDINFHHELAIENAIREKDYKAARKVGYESLDPSRTLTVLRAYALSREGTMGEHLFEYPQYYGSDGLLFSSSSQGTLRLDADSLYNYLGAKPYTAESTTDFLARICRDEVGKHTALDYYLSALLLDKKLDKFASVVEDSFFEQDTLPRYYREAIMLYKQSHPAYPRVLNDTLMIQRLQEFDKLQKEYTSPVEQKNRMRREFGDTYWWYYRYPVSYTHLR
;
A
#
# COMPACT_ATOMS: atom_id res chain seq x y z
N ILE A 1 6.93 -34.34 -10.16
CA ILE A 1 7.90 -33.23 -9.98
C ILE A 1 7.08 -32.04 -9.56
N GLY A 2 7.12 -31.69 -8.25
CA GLY A 2 6.39 -30.54 -7.73
C GLY A 2 7.01 -29.23 -8.20
N ASN A 3 6.19 -28.20 -8.40
CA ASN A 3 6.69 -26.85 -8.66
C ASN A 3 7.35 -26.33 -7.37
N SER A 4 8.64 -26.01 -7.43
CA SER A 4 9.43 -25.47 -6.30
C SER A 4 9.38 -23.95 -6.20
N ASP A 5 8.60 -23.28 -7.04
CA ASP A 5 8.43 -21.83 -6.98
C ASP A 5 7.59 -21.44 -5.76
N ILE A 6 8.22 -20.83 -4.79
CA ILE A 6 7.60 -20.38 -3.55
C ILE A 6 6.48 -19.36 -3.79
N ASN A 7 6.63 -18.48 -4.79
CA ASN A 7 5.60 -17.51 -5.13
C ASN A 7 4.34 -18.18 -5.65
N PHE A 8 4.48 -19.22 -6.48
CA PHE A 8 3.33 -20.01 -6.94
C PHE A 8 2.56 -20.65 -5.77
N HIS A 9 3.27 -21.19 -4.79
CA HIS A 9 2.62 -21.76 -3.60
C HIS A 9 1.91 -20.69 -2.76
N HIS A 10 2.53 -19.51 -2.61
CA HIS A 10 1.89 -18.38 -1.91
C HIS A 10 0.65 -17.89 -2.66
N GLU A 11 0.69 -17.81 -3.98
CA GLU A 11 -0.46 -17.39 -4.80
C GLU A 11 -1.64 -18.37 -4.65
N LEU A 12 -1.38 -19.68 -4.69
CA LEU A 12 -2.43 -20.66 -4.45
C LEU A 12 -3.01 -20.58 -3.03
N ALA A 13 -2.17 -20.38 -2.04
CA ALA A 13 -2.58 -20.30 -0.64
C ALA A 13 -3.44 -19.06 -0.38
N ILE A 14 -3.03 -17.90 -0.90
CA ILE A 14 -3.81 -16.66 -0.73
C ILE A 14 -5.15 -16.72 -1.47
N GLU A 15 -5.20 -17.30 -2.67
CA GLU A 15 -6.46 -17.50 -3.40
C GLU A 15 -7.43 -18.43 -2.67
N ASN A 16 -6.92 -19.49 -2.07
CA ASN A 16 -7.75 -20.39 -1.27
C ASN A 16 -8.35 -19.67 -0.06
N ALA A 17 -7.55 -18.89 0.67
CA ALA A 17 -8.02 -18.12 1.81
C ALA A 17 -9.04 -17.05 1.40
N ILE A 18 -8.84 -16.37 0.26
CA ILE A 18 -9.81 -15.42 -0.31
C ILE A 18 -11.12 -16.11 -0.66
N ARG A 19 -11.07 -17.29 -1.26
CA ARG A 19 -12.26 -18.08 -1.60
C ARG A 19 -13.06 -18.45 -0.35
N GLU A 20 -12.38 -18.77 0.73
CA GLU A 20 -12.99 -19.09 2.02
C GLU A 20 -13.43 -17.85 2.79
N LYS A 21 -13.17 -16.64 2.23
CA LYS A 21 -13.43 -15.34 2.83
C LYS A 21 -12.66 -15.11 4.13
N ASP A 22 -11.59 -15.85 4.35
CA ASP A 22 -10.65 -15.61 5.45
C ASP A 22 -9.59 -14.59 5.01
N TYR A 23 -9.99 -13.33 4.93
CA TYR A 23 -9.13 -12.24 4.46
C TYR A 23 -7.97 -11.97 5.40
N LYS A 24 -8.15 -12.23 6.71
CA LYS A 24 -7.10 -12.11 7.70
C LYS A 24 -6.00 -13.14 7.50
N ALA A 25 -6.35 -14.39 7.22
CA ALA A 25 -5.40 -15.41 6.84
C ALA A 25 -4.76 -15.09 5.47
N ALA A 26 -5.59 -14.65 4.49
CA ALA A 26 -5.12 -14.32 3.16
C ALA A 26 -4.00 -13.26 3.17
N ARG A 27 -4.17 -12.13 3.86
CA ARG A 27 -3.14 -11.09 3.90
C ARG A 27 -1.81 -11.54 4.51
N LYS A 28 -1.83 -12.55 5.37
CA LYS A 28 -0.64 -13.09 6.05
C LYS A 28 0.11 -14.15 5.24
N VAL A 29 -0.45 -14.65 4.15
CA VAL A 29 0.24 -15.63 3.30
C VAL A 29 1.56 -15.04 2.81
N GLY A 30 2.67 -15.75 3.03
CA GLY A 30 4.00 -15.31 2.62
C GLY A 30 4.44 -13.98 3.26
N TYR A 31 4.01 -13.68 4.49
CA TYR A 31 4.33 -12.40 5.15
C TYR A 31 5.83 -12.19 5.37
N GLU A 32 6.60 -13.27 5.52
CA GLU A 32 8.07 -13.23 5.65
C GLU A 32 8.79 -13.10 4.30
N SER A 33 8.06 -13.23 3.19
CA SER A 33 8.68 -13.12 1.86
C SER A 33 9.17 -11.69 1.62
N LEU A 34 10.46 -11.58 1.33
CA LEU A 34 11.10 -10.31 0.96
C LEU A 34 10.98 -10.01 -0.53
N ASP A 35 10.50 -10.96 -1.33
CA ASP A 35 10.35 -10.86 -2.79
C ASP A 35 8.97 -11.39 -3.24
N PRO A 36 7.87 -10.73 -2.82
CA PRO A 36 6.55 -11.12 -3.26
C PRO A 36 6.37 -10.84 -4.76
N SER A 37 5.76 -11.79 -5.48
CA SER A 37 5.35 -11.55 -6.86
C SER A 37 4.32 -10.41 -6.96
N ARG A 38 4.18 -9.84 -8.16
CA ARG A 38 3.13 -8.83 -8.38
C ARG A 38 1.74 -9.41 -8.10
N THR A 39 1.47 -10.62 -8.55
CA THR A 39 0.19 -11.32 -8.29
C THR A 39 -0.08 -11.44 -6.80
N LEU A 40 0.89 -11.90 -6.01
CA LEU A 40 0.75 -11.98 -4.55
C LEU A 40 0.48 -10.61 -3.92
N THR A 41 1.15 -9.56 -4.40
CA THR A 41 0.95 -8.19 -3.94
C THR A 41 -0.47 -7.69 -4.23
N VAL A 42 -0.99 -7.92 -5.45
CA VAL A 42 -2.37 -7.55 -5.83
C VAL A 42 -3.40 -8.30 -4.98
N LEU A 43 -3.23 -9.61 -4.82
CA LEU A 43 -4.15 -10.43 -4.01
C LEU A 43 -4.16 -10.04 -2.55
N ARG A 44 -2.99 -9.66 -2.01
CA ARG A 44 -2.88 -9.16 -0.62
C ARG A 44 -3.57 -7.81 -0.47
N ALA A 45 -3.40 -6.88 -1.42
CA ALA A 45 -4.13 -5.62 -1.42
C ALA A 45 -5.65 -5.84 -1.46
N TYR A 46 -6.12 -6.78 -2.28
CA TYR A 46 -7.53 -7.16 -2.30
C TYR A 46 -8.00 -7.71 -0.94
N ALA A 47 -7.25 -8.61 -0.33
CA ALA A 47 -7.58 -9.16 0.99
C ALA A 47 -7.65 -8.07 2.07
N LEU A 48 -6.68 -7.15 2.09
CA LEU A 48 -6.65 -6.00 3.00
C LEU A 48 -7.87 -5.09 2.80
N SER A 49 -8.26 -4.83 1.56
CA SER A 49 -9.45 -4.05 1.24
C SER A 49 -10.74 -4.75 1.70
N ARG A 50 -10.85 -6.06 1.47
CA ARG A 50 -12.00 -6.86 1.91
C ARG A 50 -12.10 -6.97 3.44
N GLU A 51 -10.97 -6.97 4.14
CA GLU A 51 -10.89 -6.90 5.60
C GLU A 51 -11.20 -5.48 6.13
N GLY A 52 -11.09 -4.45 5.28
CA GLY A 52 -11.25 -3.04 5.68
C GLY A 52 -10.03 -2.48 6.41
N THR A 53 -8.84 -3.06 6.19
CA THR A 53 -7.62 -2.73 6.95
C THR A 53 -6.45 -2.28 6.07
N MET A 54 -6.71 -1.88 4.81
CA MET A 54 -5.66 -1.49 3.88
C MET A 54 -4.81 -0.33 4.43
N GLY A 55 -5.43 0.70 4.97
CA GLY A 55 -4.73 1.84 5.58
C GLY A 55 -3.97 1.51 6.86
N GLU A 56 -4.24 0.36 7.49
CA GLU A 56 -3.56 -0.09 8.71
C GLU A 56 -2.36 -1.00 8.43
N HIS A 57 -2.39 -1.80 7.35
CA HIS A 57 -1.46 -2.91 7.17
C HIS A 57 -0.69 -2.94 5.85
N LEU A 58 -0.97 -2.05 4.88
CA LEU A 58 -0.39 -2.13 3.52
C LEU A 58 1.14 -2.15 3.53
N PHE A 59 1.78 -1.27 4.29
CA PHE A 59 3.25 -1.12 4.31
C PHE A 59 3.94 -2.02 5.33
N GLU A 60 3.24 -2.90 6.02
CA GLU A 60 3.85 -4.03 6.73
C GLU A 60 4.50 -5.03 5.76
N TYR A 61 4.06 -5.02 4.53
CA TYR A 61 4.52 -5.90 3.45
C TYR A 61 5.37 -5.14 2.44
N PRO A 62 6.39 -5.78 1.83
CA PRO A 62 7.20 -5.15 0.80
C PRO A 62 6.36 -4.69 -0.39
N GLN A 63 6.60 -3.45 -0.84
CA GLN A 63 5.90 -2.82 -1.96
C GLN A 63 6.92 -2.46 -3.05
N TYR A 64 6.97 -3.25 -4.15
CA TYR A 64 7.97 -3.08 -5.22
C TYR A 64 7.37 -2.53 -6.52
N TYR A 65 6.05 -2.46 -6.62
CA TYR A 65 5.34 -2.21 -7.88
C TYR A 65 4.63 -0.86 -7.92
N GLY A 66 4.79 -0.01 -6.88
CA GLY A 66 4.03 1.23 -6.78
C GLY A 66 2.53 0.97 -6.81
N SER A 67 1.76 1.89 -7.38
CA SER A 67 0.31 1.73 -7.53
C SER A 67 -0.09 0.56 -8.45
N ASP A 68 0.80 0.14 -9.36
CA ASP A 68 0.54 -1.03 -10.22
C ASP A 68 0.51 -2.36 -9.45
N GLY A 69 0.96 -2.37 -8.20
CA GLY A 69 0.79 -3.50 -7.27
C GLY A 69 -0.62 -3.65 -6.70
N LEU A 70 -1.53 -2.72 -6.98
CA LEU A 70 -2.92 -2.76 -6.50
C LEU A 70 -3.88 -3.46 -7.48
N LEU A 71 -3.56 -3.49 -8.77
CA LEU A 71 -4.42 -4.02 -9.83
C LEU A 71 -3.68 -5.04 -10.69
N PHE A 72 -4.42 -5.98 -11.26
CA PHE A 72 -3.87 -6.86 -12.29
C PHE A 72 -3.51 -6.07 -13.55
N SER A 73 -2.40 -6.44 -14.22
CA SER A 73 -2.10 -5.85 -15.51
C SER A 73 -3.08 -6.34 -16.58
N SER A 74 -3.31 -5.51 -17.59
CA SER A 74 -4.16 -5.88 -18.74
C SER A 74 -3.65 -7.11 -19.50
N SER A 75 -2.36 -7.44 -19.37
CA SER A 75 -1.72 -8.61 -19.97
C SER A 75 -1.69 -9.83 -19.03
N SER A 76 -2.02 -9.68 -17.75
CA SER A 76 -2.08 -10.81 -16.84
C SER A 76 -3.40 -11.56 -17.07
N GLN A 77 -3.29 -12.85 -17.33
CA GLN A 77 -4.47 -13.73 -17.46
C GLN A 77 -5.13 -14.01 -16.10
N GLY A 78 -4.92 -13.16 -15.11
CA GLY A 78 -5.39 -13.38 -13.75
C GLY A 78 -4.76 -14.62 -13.09
N THR A 79 -5.10 -14.82 -11.86
CA THR A 79 -4.81 -16.09 -11.19
C THR A 79 -5.87 -17.12 -11.60
N LEU A 80 -5.65 -18.37 -11.30
CA LEU A 80 -6.53 -19.47 -11.70
C LEU A 80 -8.00 -19.30 -11.25
N ARG A 81 -8.30 -18.38 -10.31
CA ARG A 81 -9.61 -18.28 -9.66
C ARG A 81 -10.12 -16.86 -9.42
N LEU A 82 -9.24 -15.91 -9.13
CA LEU A 82 -9.59 -14.49 -9.04
C LEU A 82 -9.03 -13.78 -10.26
N ASP A 83 -9.90 -13.40 -11.16
CA ASP A 83 -9.56 -12.69 -12.39
C ASP A 83 -9.63 -11.16 -12.21
N ALA A 84 -9.14 -10.44 -13.22
CA ALA A 84 -9.20 -8.99 -13.23
C ALA A 84 -10.66 -8.48 -13.22
N ASP A 85 -11.57 -9.20 -13.86
CA ASP A 85 -12.98 -8.81 -13.89
C ASP A 85 -13.63 -8.88 -12.52
N SER A 86 -13.30 -9.87 -11.70
CA SER A 86 -13.77 -9.95 -10.32
C SER A 86 -13.30 -8.77 -9.48
N LEU A 87 -12.04 -8.34 -9.63
CA LEU A 87 -11.51 -7.16 -8.96
C LEU A 87 -12.20 -5.87 -9.44
N TYR A 88 -12.42 -5.72 -10.75
CA TYR A 88 -13.09 -4.54 -11.30
C TYR A 88 -14.56 -4.49 -10.92
N ASN A 89 -15.25 -5.62 -10.85
CA ASN A 89 -16.61 -5.71 -10.32
C ASN A 89 -16.67 -5.29 -8.84
N TYR A 90 -15.66 -5.66 -8.07
CA TYR A 90 -15.53 -5.22 -6.67
C TYR A 90 -15.32 -3.71 -6.57
N LEU A 91 -14.51 -3.11 -7.43
CA LEU A 91 -14.27 -1.67 -7.49
C LEU A 91 -15.42 -0.88 -8.14
N GLY A 92 -16.27 -1.54 -8.93
CA GLY A 92 -17.44 -0.94 -9.56
C GLY A 92 -17.21 -0.41 -10.98
N ALA A 93 -16.00 -0.49 -11.53
CA ALA A 93 -15.67 -0.03 -12.88
C ALA A 93 -14.40 -0.72 -13.42
N LYS A 94 -14.18 -0.57 -14.73
CA LYS A 94 -12.94 -1.02 -15.41
C LYS A 94 -12.12 0.18 -15.89
N PRO A 95 -10.77 0.05 -15.94
CA PRO A 95 -9.93 1.08 -16.52
C PRO A 95 -10.17 1.23 -18.03
N TYR A 96 -9.97 2.44 -18.53
CA TYR A 96 -9.92 2.68 -19.98
C TYR A 96 -8.58 2.23 -20.57
N THR A 97 -8.51 2.10 -21.89
CA THR A 97 -7.26 1.78 -22.56
C THR A 97 -6.17 2.81 -22.22
N ALA A 98 -5.01 2.33 -21.79
CA ALA A 98 -3.86 3.15 -21.38
C ALA A 98 -4.09 4.10 -20.18
N GLU A 99 -5.17 3.91 -19.42
CA GLU A 99 -5.38 4.64 -18.16
C GLU A 99 -4.43 4.10 -17.08
N SER A 100 -3.72 5.00 -16.38
CA SER A 100 -2.88 4.59 -15.25
C SER A 100 -3.74 4.12 -14.07
N THR A 101 -3.16 3.29 -13.19
CA THR A 101 -3.84 2.83 -11.97
C THR A 101 -4.35 4.00 -11.14
N THR A 102 -3.52 5.03 -10.94
CA THR A 102 -3.89 6.21 -10.13
C THR A 102 -4.99 7.02 -10.81
N ASP A 103 -4.95 7.22 -12.13
CA ASP A 103 -5.98 7.96 -12.86
C ASP A 103 -7.31 7.23 -12.87
N PHE A 104 -7.29 5.90 -13.06
CA PHE A 104 -8.48 5.05 -12.94
C PHE A 104 -9.14 5.17 -11.57
N LEU A 105 -8.36 5.03 -10.50
CA LEU A 105 -8.87 5.11 -9.13
C LEU A 105 -9.38 6.53 -8.81
N ALA A 106 -8.70 7.57 -9.28
CA ALA A 106 -9.17 8.95 -9.16
C ALA A 106 -10.51 9.17 -9.85
N ARG A 107 -10.66 8.63 -11.06
CA ARG A 107 -11.90 8.73 -11.85
C ARG A 107 -13.07 8.09 -11.14
N ILE A 108 -12.94 6.84 -10.69
CA ILE A 108 -14.05 6.11 -10.06
C ILE A 108 -14.45 6.72 -8.70
N CYS A 109 -13.51 7.34 -7.99
CA CYS A 109 -13.81 8.09 -6.76
C CYS A 109 -14.59 9.38 -7.06
N ARG A 110 -14.19 10.13 -8.11
CA ARG A 110 -14.86 11.38 -8.50
C ARG A 110 -16.27 11.15 -9.05
N ASP A 111 -16.44 10.11 -9.86
CA ASP A 111 -17.70 9.83 -10.53
C ASP A 111 -18.72 9.11 -9.60
N GLU A 112 -18.41 8.95 -8.33
CA GLU A 112 -19.21 8.27 -7.31
C GLU A 112 -19.63 6.83 -7.71
N VAL A 113 -19.06 6.32 -8.77
CA VAL A 113 -19.29 4.94 -9.23
C VAL A 113 -18.57 3.96 -8.31
N GLY A 114 -17.47 4.42 -7.71
CA GLY A 114 -16.67 3.69 -6.74
C GLY A 114 -17.33 3.71 -5.37
N LYS A 115 -17.44 2.54 -4.77
CA LYS A 115 -17.82 2.38 -3.37
C LYS A 115 -16.73 2.97 -2.45
N HIS A 116 -16.98 3.08 -1.14
CA HIS A 116 -15.96 3.47 -0.15
C HIS A 116 -14.62 2.72 -0.31
N THR A 117 -14.66 1.48 -0.78
CA THR A 117 -13.50 0.68 -1.13
C THR A 117 -12.58 1.32 -2.17
N ALA A 118 -13.12 2.05 -3.14
CA ALA A 118 -12.33 2.74 -4.15
C ALA A 118 -11.49 3.87 -3.56
N LEU A 119 -11.97 4.53 -2.51
CA LEU A 119 -11.23 5.59 -1.81
C LEU A 119 -9.97 5.03 -1.14
N ASP A 120 -10.05 3.90 -0.43
CA ASP A 120 -8.88 3.28 0.19
C ASP A 120 -7.85 2.84 -0.86
N TYR A 121 -8.30 2.29 -1.99
CA TYR A 121 -7.42 1.99 -3.13
C TYR A 121 -6.76 3.25 -3.69
N TYR A 122 -7.52 4.32 -3.86
CA TYR A 122 -6.99 5.57 -4.41
C TYR A 122 -5.97 6.23 -3.48
N LEU A 123 -6.28 6.33 -2.19
CA LEU A 123 -5.35 6.86 -1.20
C LEU A 123 -4.08 6.00 -1.11
N SER A 124 -4.22 4.68 -1.14
CA SER A 124 -3.09 3.76 -1.17
C SER A 124 -2.24 3.92 -2.44
N ALA A 125 -2.86 4.11 -3.61
CA ALA A 125 -2.15 4.38 -4.86
C ALA A 125 -1.33 5.67 -4.78
N LEU A 126 -1.90 6.74 -4.22
CA LEU A 126 -1.19 8.01 -4.02
C LEU A 126 0.01 7.86 -3.09
N LEU A 127 -0.12 7.08 -2.00
CA LEU A 127 0.99 6.78 -1.10
C LEU A 127 2.06 5.93 -1.77
N LEU A 128 1.69 4.90 -2.52
CA LEU A 128 2.61 4.02 -3.25
C LEU A 128 3.39 4.79 -4.33
N ASP A 129 2.75 5.75 -5.01
CA ASP A 129 3.38 6.61 -6.00
C ASP A 129 4.01 7.88 -5.39
N LYS A 130 4.03 7.98 -4.05
CA LYS A 130 4.63 9.09 -3.27
C LYS A 130 4.06 10.47 -3.61
N LYS A 131 2.78 10.54 -4.01
CA LYS A 131 2.07 11.77 -4.37
C LYS A 131 1.42 12.40 -3.13
N LEU A 132 2.25 12.85 -2.17
CA LEU A 132 1.80 13.33 -0.86
C LEU A 132 0.92 14.59 -0.94
N ASP A 133 1.19 15.54 -1.84
CA ASP A 133 0.35 16.75 -1.98
C ASP A 133 -1.09 16.37 -2.34
N LYS A 134 -1.24 15.48 -3.32
CA LYS A 134 -2.57 15.02 -3.73
C LYS A 134 -3.22 14.17 -2.65
N PHE A 135 -2.45 13.30 -1.99
CA PHE A 135 -2.92 12.51 -0.87
C PHE A 135 -3.48 13.39 0.26
N ALA A 136 -2.73 14.41 0.68
CA ALA A 136 -3.14 15.32 1.75
C ALA A 136 -4.43 16.08 1.39
N SER A 137 -4.57 16.52 0.13
CA SER A 137 -5.80 17.16 -0.35
C SER A 137 -7.00 16.20 -0.31
N VAL A 138 -6.85 14.96 -0.79
CA VAL A 138 -7.94 13.98 -0.81
C VAL A 138 -8.34 13.56 0.61
N VAL A 139 -7.38 13.43 1.52
CA VAL A 139 -7.65 13.13 2.93
C VAL A 139 -8.47 14.24 3.58
N GLU A 140 -8.11 15.50 3.33
CA GLU A 140 -8.85 16.65 3.89
C GLU A 140 -10.28 16.69 3.38
N ASP A 141 -10.47 16.47 2.08
CA ASP A 141 -11.80 16.47 1.46
C ASP A 141 -12.68 15.28 1.93
N SER A 142 -12.06 14.11 2.16
CA SER A 142 -12.80 12.86 2.41
C SER A 142 -12.99 12.54 3.90
N PHE A 143 -12.11 13.03 4.78
CA PHE A 143 -12.09 12.71 6.21
C PHE A 143 -12.15 13.96 7.10
N PHE A 144 -12.70 15.04 6.60
CA PHE A 144 -12.78 16.33 7.31
C PHE A 144 -13.37 16.20 8.73
N GLU A 145 -14.43 15.41 8.88
CA GLU A 145 -15.14 15.23 10.14
C GLU A 145 -14.63 14.05 11.00
N GLN A 146 -13.64 13.29 10.52
CA GLN A 146 -13.15 12.12 11.24
C GLN A 146 -11.94 12.45 12.11
N ASP A 147 -12.05 12.16 13.41
CA ASP A 147 -10.99 12.37 14.38
C ASP A 147 -9.82 11.37 14.25
N THR A 148 -10.10 10.18 13.72
CA THR A 148 -9.12 9.11 13.62
C THR A 148 -8.92 8.66 12.17
N LEU A 149 -7.66 8.66 11.72
CA LEU A 149 -7.24 8.11 10.43
C LEU A 149 -6.55 6.75 10.63
N PRO A 150 -6.58 5.85 9.63
CA PRO A 150 -5.73 4.68 9.61
C PRO A 150 -4.25 5.00 9.83
N ARG A 151 -3.48 4.02 10.32
CA ARG A 151 -2.06 4.19 10.68
C ARG A 151 -1.24 4.86 9.57
N TYR A 152 -1.28 4.32 8.35
CA TYR A 152 -0.43 4.82 7.27
C TYR A 152 -0.87 6.18 6.74
N TYR A 153 -2.14 6.52 6.87
CA TYR A 153 -2.62 7.87 6.54
C TYR A 153 -2.09 8.88 7.56
N ARG A 154 -2.07 8.55 8.86
CA ARG A 154 -1.46 9.38 9.91
C ARG A 154 0.06 9.53 9.69
N GLU A 155 0.77 8.43 9.42
CA GLU A 155 2.20 8.47 9.13
C GLU A 155 2.53 9.38 7.93
N ALA A 156 1.73 9.29 6.85
CA ALA A 156 1.90 10.11 5.66
C ALA A 156 1.61 11.60 5.93
N ILE A 157 0.55 11.90 6.66
CA ILE A 157 0.22 13.29 7.04
C ILE A 157 1.30 13.89 7.96
N MET A 158 1.83 13.13 8.90
CA MET A 158 2.95 13.61 9.74
C MET A 158 4.18 13.95 8.90
N LEU A 159 4.52 13.09 7.94
CA LEU A 159 5.61 13.35 7.01
C LEU A 159 5.35 14.60 6.16
N TYR A 160 4.13 14.74 5.64
CA TYR A 160 3.71 15.90 4.85
C TYR A 160 3.82 17.21 5.64
N LYS A 161 3.41 17.21 6.90
CA LYS A 161 3.47 18.39 7.79
C LYS A 161 4.89 18.86 8.08
N GLN A 162 5.92 18.02 7.97
CA GLN A 162 7.31 18.48 8.13
C GLN A 162 7.69 19.56 7.12
N SER A 163 7.18 19.49 5.90
CA SER A 163 7.39 20.48 4.85
C SER A 163 6.22 21.45 4.67
N HIS A 164 5.06 21.17 5.24
CA HIS A 164 3.83 21.96 5.16
C HIS A 164 3.23 22.21 6.56
N PRO A 165 3.88 23.03 7.41
CA PRO A 165 3.43 23.22 8.80
C PRO A 165 2.02 23.84 8.91
N ALA A 166 1.57 24.55 7.87
CA ALA A 166 0.25 25.18 7.82
C ALA A 166 -0.90 24.21 7.47
N TYR A 167 -0.60 22.95 7.16
CA TYR A 167 -1.64 21.96 6.88
C TYR A 167 -2.56 21.80 8.11
N PRO A 168 -3.91 21.93 7.93
CA PRO A 168 -4.81 22.22 9.04
C PRO A 168 -5.02 21.05 10.00
N ARG A 169 -4.89 19.81 9.53
CA ARG A 169 -5.22 18.64 10.34
C ARG A 169 -4.26 18.50 11.53
N VAL A 170 -4.86 18.41 12.72
CA VAL A 170 -4.13 18.12 13.95
C VAL A 170 -4.12 16.61 14.18
N LEU A 171 -2.96 16.06 14.43
CA LEU A 171 -2.77 14.65 14.78
C LEU A 171 -2.30 14.56 16.24
N ASN A 172 -3.18 14.08 17.11
CA ASN A 172 -2.92 13.93 18.54
C ASN A 172 -2.37 12.54 18.87
N ASP A 173 -1.31 12.13 18.15
CA ASP A 173 -0.64 10.85 18.34
C ASP A 173 0.80 11.05 18.83
N THR A 174 0.93 11.20 20.14
CA THR A 174 2.22 11.48 20.79
C THR A 174 3.25 10.37 20.52
N LEU A 175 2.82 9.11 20.54
CA LEU A 175 3.72 7.97 20.29
C LEU A 175 4.23 7.97 18.85
N MET A 176 3.37 8.25 17.90
CA MET A 176 3.77 8.33 16.49
C MET A 176 4.68 9.53 16.22
N ILE A 177 4.43 10.66 16.85
CA ILE A 177 5.29 11.85 16.79
C ILE A 177 6.69 11.52 17.32
N GLN A 178 6.79 10.86 18.48
CA GLN A 178 8.07 10.43 19.05
C GLN A 178 8.80 9.46 18.12
N ARG A 179 8.08 8.49 17.56
CA ARG A 179 8.67 7.51 16.64
C ARG A 179 9.17 8.16 15.33
N LEU A 180 8.50 9.19 14.81
CA LEU A 180 9.01 9.96 13.67
C LEU A 180 10.29 10.74 14.03
N GLN A 181 10.35 11.30 15.23
CA GLN A 181 11.58 11.97 15.72
C GLN A 181 12.75 10.98 15.85
N GLU A 182 12.49 9.77 16.35
CA GLU A 182 13.48 8.69 16.39
C GLU A 182 13.95 8.29 15.00
N PHE A 183 13.03 8.19 14.03
CA PHE A 183 13.35 7.95 12.62
C PHE A 183 14.30 9.02 12.06
N ASP A 184 13.98 10.30 12.23
CA ASP A 184 14.79 11.42 11.75
C ASP A 184 16.15 11.47 12.44
N LYS A 185 16.22 11.13 13.74
CA LYS A 185 17.47 11.06 14.50
C LYS A 185 18.35 9.91 13.99
N LEU A 186 17.80 8.70 13.91
CA LEU A 186 18.55 7.52 13.49
C LEU A 186 19.10 7.68 12.07
N GLN A 187 18.31 8.30 11.16
CA GLN A 187 18.75 8.59 9.80
C GLN A 187 20.04 9.43 9.76
N LYS A 188 20.21 10.35 10.68
CA LYS A 188 21.37 11.26 10.74
C LYS A 188 22.62 10.61 11.37
N GLU A 189 22.48 9.50 12.07
CA GLU A 189 23.59 8.83 12.77
C GLU A 189 24.53 8.09 11.80
N TYR A 190 24.08 7.75 10.61
CA TYR A 190 24.84 6.96 9.64
C TYR A 190 25.30 7.81 8.45
N THR A 191 26.60 7.77 8.18
CA THR A 191 27.20 8.42 7.01
C THR A 191 27.22 7.52 5.77
N SER A 192 27.30 6.19 5.97
CA SER A 192 27.23 5.20 4.89
C SER A 192 25.78 4.98 4.45
N PRO A 193 25.41 5.26 3.18
CA PRO A 193 24.05 5.06 2.69
C PRO A 193 23.55 3.63 2.82
N VAL A 194 24.43 2.64 2.64
CA VAL A 194 24.08 1.21 2.72
C VAL A 194 23.76 0.81 4.16
N GLU A 195 24.63 1.19 5.10
CA GLU A 195 24.43 0.91 6.52
C GLU A 195 23.18 1.62 7.06
N GLN A 196 23.01 2.88 6.69
CA GLN A 196 21.82 3.66 7.01
C GLN A 196 20.56 2.93 6.54
N LYS A 197 20.48 2.59 5.25
CA LYS A 197 19.31 1.89 4.67
C LYS A 197 19.00 0.58 5.40
N ASN A 198 20.04 -0.23 5.68
CA ASN A 198 19.87 -1.51 6.36
C ASN A 198 19.38 -1.33 7.81
N ARG A 199 19.92 -0.36 8.53
CA ARG A 199 19.52 -0.07 9.91
C ARG A 199 18.11 0.49 9.96
N MET A 200 17.80 1.46 9.10
CA MET A 200 16.48 2.05 8.99
C MET A 200 15.42 1.02 8.62
N ARG A 201 15.74 0.09 7.72
CA ARG A 201 14.83 -1.02 7.38
C ARG A 201 14.51 -1.91 8.57
N ARG A 202 15.51 -2.23 9.39
CA ARG A 202 15.34 -3.08 10.57
C ARG A 202 14.41 -2.47 11.59
N GLU A 203 14.53 -1.16 11.84
CA GLU A 203 13.79 -0.46 12.89
C GLU A 203 12.44 0.10 12.40
N PHE A 204 12.36 0.51 11.13
CA PHE A 204 11.25 1.27 10.57
C PHE A 204 10.72 0.73 9.23
N GLY A 205 11.12 -0.49 8.84
CA GLY A 205 10.78 -1.07 7.54
C GLY A 205 9.28 -1.31 7.33
N ASP A 206 8.50 -1.31 8.40
CA ASP A 206 7.04 -1.42 8.41
C ASP A 206 6.33 -0.06 8.40
N THR A 207 7.06 1.04 8.25
CA THR A 207 6.50 2.40 8.22
C THR A 207 6.41 2.95 6.80
N TYR A 208 5.45 3.87 6.58
CA TYR A 208 5.39 4.63 5.35
C TYR A 208 6.62 5.55 5.17
N TRP A 209 7.20 6.05 6.27
CA TRP A 209 8.38 6.91 6.23
C TRP A 209 9.57 6.21 5.60
N TRP A 210 9.81 4.94 5.96
CA TRP A 210 10.86 4.14 5.34
C TRP A 210 10.59 3.93 3.84
N TYR A 211 9.37 3.53 3.48
CA TYR A 211 8.96 3.38 2.08
C TYR A 211 9.16 4.67 1.26
N TYR A 212 8.79 5.81 1.83
CA TYR A 212 8.89 7.11 1.17
C TYR A 212 10.35 7.55 0.96
N ARG A 213 11.20 7.42 1.97
CA ARG A 213 12.59 7.90 1.97
C ARG A 213 13.55 7.00 1.21
N TYR A 214 13.33 5.68 1.21
CA TYR A 214 14.22 4.71 0.61
C TYR A 214 13.60 4.10 -0.63
N PRO A 215 14.22 4.26 -1.82
CA PRO A 215 13.69 3.64 -3.03
C PRO A 215 13.73 2.12 -2.89
N VAL A 216 12.58 1.52 -3.11
CA VAL A 216 12.40 0.06 -3.16
C VAL A 216 12.23 -0.27 -4.63
N SER A 217 13.28 -0.75 -5.27
CA SER A 217 13.28 -1.11 -6.69
C SER A 217 13.44 -2.62 -6.84
N TYR A 218 12.64 -3.21 -7.70
CA TYR A 218 12.74 -4.62 -8.10
C TYR A 218 14.12 -5.00 -8.69
N THR A 219 14.89 -4.01 -9.14
CA THR A 219 16.21 -4.21 -9.75
C THR A 219 17.32 -4.62 -8.77
N HIS A 220 17.09 -4.60 -7.46
CA HIS A 220 18.08 -4.99 -6.45
C HIS A 220 17.96 -6.44 -5.95
N LEU A 221 17.10 -7.24 -6.56
CA LEU A 221 16.84 -8.63 -6.18
C LEU A 221 17.38 -9.66 -7.21
N ARG A 222 18.27 -9.22 -8.09
CA ARG A 222 19.01 -10.12 -9.00
C ARG A 222 20.44 -10.30 -8.57
#